data_7e134c7e593fe0e2b1b29830d23f2817
#
_entry.id   7e134c7e593fe0e2b1b29830d23f2817
#
_cell.length_a   1.000
_cell.length_b   1.000
_cell.length_c   1.000
_cell.angle_alpha   90.00
_cell.angle_beta   90.00
_cell.angle_gamma   90.00
#
_symmetry.space_group_name_H-M   'P 1'
#
loop_
_entity.id
_entity.type
_entity.pdbx_description
1 polymer ?
#
loop_
_entity_poly.entity_id
_entity_poly.type
_entity_poly.pdbx_seq_one_letter_code
_entity_poly.pdbx_strand_id
1 'polypeptide(L)'
;MNQPVNFLCNLLFIEWTTLVTFGLCLFALRKHEKSAYYIYTRSRYLLGTNFLIFSLEPFFYWLEEAGIYNVPHTEIIALSLYIVAAVLLSMTYIPLVQPDYISRRRIICDAVLTVLSLILLYTGTIAGGLFGFISRIVVTMALFVAIYLFGLRFYSYYRRAQQKIDNFYADDFRQSIAWLSRSVTPTITLGLTSCFTPFFPHWLVGIHKTLCFLSAIYMFLSFINYMLNTDFVALTIGLPQENGRLNRSTILQLQRRTKRWQETPAALTKNITINDVSRQLGTNRTYLSLYLNAYLNTSFMEWIGSIRLKHAKMLLASNTQMNMEQLADAAGFTSASAFSHYFKAHEGLSPKQWRRQNQYKTSGQTSGKEETL
;
A
#
# COMPACT_ATOMS: atom_id res chain seq x y z
N MET A 1 33.02 4.13 -33.49
CA MET A 1 31.55 4.31 -33.41
C MET A 1 30.83 3.22 -32.57
N ASN A 2 31.44 2.65 -31.53
CA ASN A 2 30.95 1.44 -30.81
C ASN A 2 30.55 1.67 -29.33
N GLN A 3 30.48 2.91 -28.87
CA GLN A 3 30.16 3.15 -27.45
C GLN A 3 28.67 3.03 -27.05
N PRO A 4 27.66 3.46 -27.84
CA PRO A 4 26.27 3.36 -27.41
C PRO A 4 25.72 1.91 -27.41
N VAL A 5 26.19 1.06 -28.32
CA VAL A 5 25.80 -0.35 -28.40
C VAL A 5 26.25 -1.12 -27.16
N ASN A 6 27.48 -0.87 -26.67
CA ASN A 6 27.99 -1.51 -25.46
C ASN A 6 27.22 -1.12 -24.19
N PHE A 7 26.73 0.12 -24.09
CA PHE A 7 25.98 0.57 -22.93
C PHE A 7 24.61 -0.13 -22.82
N LEU A 8 23.84 -0.17 -23.89
CA LEU A 8 22.52 -0.82 -23.89
C LEU A 8 22.63 -2.33 -23.65
N CYS A 9 23.60 -2.99 -24.31
CA CYS A 9 23.86 -4.41 -24.12
C CYS A 9 24.22 -4.73 -22.67
N ASN A 10 25.09 -3.92 -22.03
CA ASN A 10 25.44 -4.08 -20.62
C ASN A 10 24.24 -3.83 -19.68
N LEU A 11 23.42 -2.82 -19.97
CA LEU A 11 22.22 -2.51 -19.20
C LEU A 11 21.23 -3.68 -19.22
N LEU A 12 20.95 -4.25 -20.39
CA LEU A 12 20.05 -5.39 -20.56
C LEU A 12 20.58 -6.64 -19.83
N PHE A 13 21.88 -6.88 -19.85
CA PHE A 13 22.50 -7.98 -19.12
C PHE A 13 22.37 -7.80 -17.61
N ILE A 14 22.60 -6.59 -17.09
CA ILE A 14 22.45 -6.26 -15.67
C ILE A 14 20.98 -6.42 -15.27
N GLU A 15 20.04 -5.92 -16.07
CA GLU A 15 18.60 -6.04 -15.82
C GLU A 15 18.19 -7.51 -15.73
N TRP A 16 18.56 -8.32 -16.71
CA TRP A 16 18.27 -9.75 -16.73
C TRP A 16 18.79 -10.46 -15.49
N THR A 17 20.10 -10.35 -15.20
CA THR A 17 20.75 -11.03 -14.07
C THR A 17 20.18 -10.60 -12.72
N THR A 18 19.82 -9.32 -12.58
CA THR A 18 19.19 -8.78 -11.36
C THR A 18 17.79 -9.32 -11.17
N LEU A 19 16.96 -9.35 -12.21
CA LEU A 19 15.60 -9.88 -12.13
C LEU A 19 15.58 -11.39 -11.81
N VAL A 20 16.50 -12.17 -12.43
CA VAL A 20 16.69 -13.60 -12.09
C VAL A 20 17.07 -13.73 -10.61
N THR A 21 18.03 -12.95 -10.14
CA THR A 21 18.48 -12.97 -8.75
C THR A 21 17.34 -12.64 -7.80
N PHE A 22 16.53 -11.63 -8.08
CA PHE A 22 15.35 -11.28 -7.27
C PHE A 22 14.33 -12.41 -7.21
N GLY A 23 14.03 -13.04 -8.35
CA GLY A 23 13.16 -14.19 -8.42
C GLY A 23 13.65 -15.33 -7.52
N LEU A 24 14.91 -15.74 -7.69
CA LEU A 24 15.53 -16.82 -6.91
C LEU A 24 15.60 -16.48 -5.41
N CYS A 25 15.96 -15.25 -5.04
CA CYS A 25 15.96 -14.79 -3.65
C CYS A 25 14.57 -14.96 -2.99
N LEU A 26 13.50 -14.57 -3.69
CA LEU A 26 12.14 -14.71 -3.16
C LEU A 26 11.75 -16.20 -2.95
N PHE A 27 12.24 -17.12 -3.76
CA PHE A 27 12.03 -18.55 -3.56
C PHE A 27 12.88 -19.10 -2.41
N ALA A 28 14.11 -18.64 -2.25
CA ALA A 28 15.06 -19.11 -1.25
C ALA A 28 14.73 -18.65 0.20
N LEU A 29 13.95 -17.57 0.37
CA LEU A 29 13.59 -17.06 1.68
C LEU A 29 12.83 -18.12 2.50
N ARG A 30 13.16 -18.25 3.80
CA ARG A 30 12.58 -19.24 4.70
C ARG A 30 11.05 -19.06 4.82
N LYS A 31 10.33 -20.17 4.82
CA LYS A 31 8.88 -20.18 4.98
C LYS A 31 8.51 -19.84 6.42
N HIS A 32 7.55 -18.94 6.62
CA HIS A 32 6.96 -18.69 7.94
C HIS A 32 5.87 -19.75 8.24
N GLU A 33 5.90 -20.31 9.45
CA GLU A 33 5.02 -21.43 9.84
C GLU A 33 3.61 -20.99 10.28
N LYS A 34 3.42 -19.70 10.66
CA LYS A 34 2.11 -19.23 11.13
C LYS A 34 1.11 -19.08 9.98
N SER A 35 -0.12 -19.55 10.17
CA SER A 35 -1.19 -19.50 9.15
C SER A 35 -1.53 -18.07 8.67
N ALA A 36 -1.35 -17.05 9.51
CA ALA A 36 -1.54 -15.65 9.14
C ALA A 36 -0.65 -15.19 7.97
N TYR A 37 0.49 -15.88 7.76
CA TYR A 37 1.44 -15.56 6.68
C TYR A 37 1.17 -16.28 5.36
N TYR A 38 0.11 -17.07 5.26
CA TYR A 38 -0.22 -17.82 4.05
C TYR A 38 -0.34 -16.92 2.81
N ILE A 39 -1.04 -15.81 2.94
CA ILE A 39 -1.25 -14.84 1.84
C ILE A 39 0.08 -14.23 1.41
N TYR A 40 0.90 -13.80 2.39
CA TYR A 40 2.23 -13.27 2.12
C TYR A 40 3.12 -14.30 1.41
N THR A 41 3.17 -15.54 1.91
CA THR A 41 3.96 -16.62 1.32
C THR A 41 3.53 -16.89 -0.13
N ARG A 42 2.23 -16.92 -0.40
CA ARG A 42 1.68 -17.08 -1.75
C ARG A 42 2.07 -15.91 -2.65
N SER A 43 1.88 -14.67 -2.19
CA SER A 43 2.25 -13.45 -2.94
C SER A 43 3.75 -13.41 -3.24
N ARG A 44 4.59 -13.89 -2.31
CA ARG A 44 6.03 -14.00 -2.49
C ARG A 44 6.41 -14.93 -3.65
N TYR A 45 5.81 -16.13 -3.71
CA TYR A 45 6.06 -17.05 -4.82
C TYR A 45 5.55 -16.50 -6.15
N LEU A 46 4.38 -15.86 -6.16
CA LEU A 46 3.85 -15.21 -7.37
C LEU A 46 4.74 -14.07 -7.85
N LEU A 47 5.27 -13.26 -6.93
CA LEU A 47 6.20 -12.18 -7.27
C LEU A 47 7.53 -12.73 -7.78
N GLY A 48 8.07 -13.79 -7.14
CA GLY A 48 9.27 -14.46 -7.61
C GLY A 48 9.09 -15.04 -9.01
N THR A 49 7.99 -15.71 -9.28
CA THR A 49 7.63 -16.20 -10.62
C THR A 49 7.51 -15.06 -11.62
N ASN A 50 6.91 -13.93 -11.21
CA ASN A 50 6.80 -12.75 -12.07
C ASN A 50 8.17 -12.20 -12.47
N PHE A 51 9.11 -12.06 -11.52
CA PHE A 51 10.48 -11.62 -11.82
C PHE A 51 11.21 -12.57 -12.77
N LEU A 52 11.07 -13.89 -12.59
CA LEU A 52 11.68 -14.87 -13.48
C LEU A 52 11.09 -14.81 -14.90
N ILE A 53 9.77 -14.68 -15.03
CA ILE A 53 9.12 -14.54 -16.36
C ILE A 53 9.53 -13.22 -16.99
N PHE A 54 9.47 -12.12 -16.23
CA PHE A 54 9.78 -10.80 -16.76
C PHE A 54 11.27 -10.64 -17.12
N SER A 55 12.17 -11.41 -16.51
CA SER A 55 13.59 -11.42 -16.86
C SER A 55 13.88 -11.96 -18.27
N LEU A 56 12.95 -12.72 -18.87
CA LEU A 56 13.12 -13.24 -20.22
C LEU A 56 13.09 -12.12 -21.27
N GLU A 57 12.38 -11.02 -21.02
CA GLU A 57 12.32 -9.89 -21.94
C GLU A 57 13.71 -9.24 -22.16
N PRO A 58 14.42 -8.72 -21.13
CA PRO A 58 15.75 -8.17 -21.33
C PRO A 58 16.77 -9.22 -21.81
N PHE A 59 16.58 -10.50 -21.49
CA PHE A 59 17.43 -11.58 -22.00
C PHE A 59 17.34 -11.72 -23.51
N PHE A 60 16.13 -11.76 -24.09
CA PHE A 60 15.97 -11.88 -25.54
C PHE A 60 16.49 -10.65 -26.29
N TYR A 61 16.22 -9.44 -25.75
CA TYR A 61 16.79 -8.20 -26.31
C TYR A 61 18.31 -8.15 -26.19
N TRP A 62 18.89 -8.68 -25.12
CA TRP A 62 20.33 -8.78 -24.94
C TRP A 62 20.99 -9.72 -25.98
N LEU A 63 20.36 -10.88 -26.24
CA LEU A 63 20.86 -11.83 -27.26
C LEU A 63 20.90 -11.20 -28.66
N GLU A 64 19.89 -10.41 -28.98
CA GLU A 64 19.78 -9.69 -30.26
C GLU A 64 20.83 -8.57 -30.34
N GLU A 65 20.91 -7.71 -29.32
CA GLU A 65 21.83 -6.57 -29.26
C GLU A 65 23.29 -7.00 -29.22
N ALA A 66 23.59 -8.11 -28.55
CA ALA A 66 24.93 -8.70 -28.51
C ALA A 66 25.32 -9.38 -29.83
N GLY A 67 24.42 -9.52 -30.79
CA GLY A 67 24.65 -10.20 -32.05
C GLY A 67 24.87 -11.71 -31.91
N ILE A 68 24.50 -12.31 -30.76
CA ILE A 68 24.66 -13.75 -30.49
C ILE A 68 23.61 -14.55 -31.24
N TYR A 69 22.39 -14.06 -31.28
CA TYR A 69 21.25 -14.71 -31.92
C TYR A 69 20.23 -13.68 -32.39
N ASN A 70 19.81 -13.77 -33.63
CA ASN A 70 18.74 -12.96 -34.16
C ASN A 70 17.40 -13.58 -33.69
N VAL A 71 16.79 -12.99 -32.67
CA VAL A 71 15.52 -13.47 -32.11
C VAL A 71 14.36 -12.94 -32.98
N PRO A 72 13.68 -13.79 -33.75
CA PRO A 72 12.57 -13.32 -34.57
C PRO A 72 11.43 -12.85 -33.67
N HIS A 73 10.89 -11.66 -34.00
CA HIS A 73 9.70 -11.14 -33.32
C HIS A 73 9.85 -10.88 -31.81
N THR A 74 10.98 -10.34 -31.34
CA THR A 74 11.23 -9.96 -29.93
C THR A 74 10.11 -9.12 -29.35
N GLU A 75 9.49 -8.23 -30.12
CA GLU A 75 8.32 -7.43 -29.71
C GLU A 75 7.10 -8.29 -29.36
N ILE A 76 6.87 -9.38 -30.10
CA ILE A 76 5.76 -10.31 -29.84
C ILE A 76 5.98 -11.09 -28.54
N ILE A 77 7.24 -11.52 -28.35
CA ILE A 77 7.66 -12.19 -27.10
C ILE A 77 7.48 -11.23 -25.91
N ALA A 78 7.95 -9.99 -26.04
CA ALA A 78 7.81 -8.98 -24.99
C ALA A 78 6.33 -8.72 -24.64
N LEU A 79 5.46 -8.53 -25.64
CA LEU A 79 4.03 -8.34 -25.42
C LEU A 79 3.39 -9.56 -24.74
N SER A 80 3.78 -10.78 -25.11
CA SER A 80 3.32 -12.02 -24.48
C SER A 80 3.71 -12.07 -23.00
N LEU A 81 4.95 -11.69 -22.66
CA LEU A 81 5.45 -11.64 -21.28
C LEU A 81 4.70 -10.57 -20.46
N TYR A 82 4.39 -9.41 -21.04
CA TYR A 82 3.62 -8.35 -20.37
C TYR A 82 2.20 -8.78 -20.03
N ILE A 83 1.52 -9.55 -20.90
CA ILE A 83 0.18 -10.09 -20.64
C ILE A 83 0.23 -11.01 -19.41
N VAL A 84 1.17 -11.94 -19.36
CA VAL A 84 1.32 -12.86 -18.23
C VAL A 84 1.73 -12.12 -16.95
N ALA A 85 2.66 -11.18 -17.05
CA ALA A 85 3.12 -10.38 -15.93
C ALA A 85 2.00 -9.54 -15.30
N ALA A 86 1.13 -8.94 -16.10
CA ALA A 86 -0.01 -8.15 -15.60
C ALA A 86 -0.96 -8.99 -14.75
N VAL A 87 -1.25 -10.23 -15.16
CA VAL A 87 -2.07 -11.16 -14.39
C VAL A 87 -1.39 -11.56 -13.09
N LEU A 88 -0.11 -11.95 -13.15
CA LEU A 88 0.66 -12.34 -11.96
C LEU A 88 0.79 -11.18 -10.95
N LEU A 89 1.01 -9.95 -11.40
CA LEU A 89 1.05 -8.77 -10.53
C LEU A 89 -0.29 -8.52 -9.84
N SER A 90 -1.41 -8.66 -10.56
CA SER A 90 -2.73 -8.52 -9.95
C SER A 90 -2.98 -9.57 -8.87
N MET A 91 -2.56 -10.83 -9.12
CA MET A 91 -2.65 -11.94 -8.17
C MET A 91 -1.65 -11.84 -7.00
N THR A 92 -0.60 -11.04 -7.16
CA THR A 92 0.41 -10.78 -6.11
C THR A 92 -0.07 -9.71 -5.14
N TYR A 93 -0.49 -8.54 -5.65
CA TYR A 93 -0.70 -7.34 -4.82
C TYR A 93 -2.11 -7.21 -4.25
N ILE A 94 -3.16 -7.58 -4.99
CA ILE A 94 -4.53 -7.41 -4.49
C ILE A 94 -4.83 -8.30 -3.29
N PRO A 95 -4.37 -9.56 -3.21
CA PRO A 95 -4.61 -10.41 -2.03
C PRO A 95 -3.98 -9.87 -0.74
N LEU A 96 -2.92 -9.05 -0.86
CA LEU A 96 -2.30 -8.41 0.32
C LEU A 96 -3.22 -7.39 0.99
N VAL A 97 -4.21 -6.86 0.26
CA VAL A 97 -5.23 -5.93 0.79
C VAL A 97 -6.64 -6.54 0.84
N GLN A 98 -6.92 -7.57 0.04
CA GLN A 98 -8.18 -8.29 0.00
C GLN A 98 -7.91 -9.80 -0.13
N PRO A 99 -7.84 -10.54 0.99
CA PRO A 99 -7.49 -11.97 1.02
C PRO A 99 -8.32 -12.86 0.10
N ASP A 100 -9.64 -12.59 0.03
CA ASP A 100 -10.61 -13.39 -0.72
C ASP A 100 -10.65 -13.07 -2.23
N TYR A 101 -9.72 -12.21 -2.71
CA TYR A 101 -9.68 -11.80 -4.11
C TYR A 101 -9.47 -12.97 -5.07
N ILE A 102 -8.65 -13.96 -4.69
CA ILE A 102 -8.33 -15.12 -5.52
C ILE A 102 -9.39 -16.20 -5.36
N SER A 103 -10.30 -16.27 -6.32
CA SER A 103 -11.29 -17.34 -6.45
C SER A 103 -10.98 -18.25 -7.64
N ARG A 104 -11.47 -19.51 -7.61
CA ARG A 104 -11.30 -20.47 -8.72
C ARG A 104 -11.84 -19.89 -10.04
N ARG A 105 -13.02 -19.24 -10.01
CA ARG A 105 -13.63 -18.61 -11.19
C ARG A 105 -12.72 -17.54 -11.79
N ARG A 106 -12.11 -16.72 -10.94
CA ARG A 106 -11.21 -15.65 -11.38
C ARG A 106 -9.94 -16.19 -12.02
N ILE A 107 -9.29 -17.17 -11.39
CA ILE A 107 -8.11 -17.82 -11.97
C ILE A 107 -8.42 -18.37 -13.36
N ILE A 108 -9.55 -19.07 -13.51
CA ILE A 108 -9.97 -19.64 -14.78
C ILE A 108 -10.24 -18.52 -15.80
N CYS A 109 -10.97 -17.45 -15.45
CA CYS A 109 -11.25 -16.34 -16.35
C CYS A 109 -9.97 -15.64 -16.80
N ASP A 110 -9.05 -15.31 -15.87
CA ASP A 110 -7.78 -14.65 -16.19
C ASP A 110 -6.90 -15.56 -17.06
N ALA A 111 -6.85 -16.87 -16.79
CA ALA A 111 -6.14 -17.86 -17.61
C ALA A 111 -6.72 -17.98 -19.02
N VAL A 112 -8.04 -18.10 -19.16
CA VAL A 112 -8.73 -18.18 -20.47
C VAL A 112 -8.48 -16.91 -21.28
N LEU A 113 -8.62 -15.72 -20.68
CA LEU A 113 -8.37 -14.45 -21.37
C LEU A 113 -6.90 -14.34 -21.82
N THR A 114 -5.96 -14.76 -20.97
CA THR A 114 -4.53 -14.80 -21.30
C THR A 114 -4.29 -15.72 -22.51
N VAL A 115 -4.77 -16.95 -22.46
CA VAL A 115 -4.60 -17.93 -23.55
C VAL A 115 -5.22 -17.43 -24.84
N LEU A 116 -6.43 -16.88 -24.82
CA LEU A 116 -7.09 -16.31 -25.99
C LEU A 116 -6.30 -15.12 -26.57
N SER A 117 -5.76 -14.25 -25.73
CA SER A 117 -4.92 -13.13 -26.17
C SER A 117 -3.64 -13.61 -26.84
N LEU A 118 -2.99 -14.64 -26.28
CA LEU A 118 -1.81 -15.25 -26.87
C LEU A 118 -2.12 -15.94 -28.22
N ILE A 119 -3.19 -16.71 -28.29
CA ILE A 119 -3.63 -17.35 -29.54
C ILE A 119 -3.87 -16.28 -30.61
N LEU A 120 -4.62 -15.21 -30.32
CA LEU A 120 -4.88 -14.13 -31.26
C LEU A 120 -3.59 -13.44 -31.71
N LEU A 121 -2.65 -13.20 -30.78
CA LEU A 121 -1.37 -12.57 -31.07
C LEU A 121 -0.51 -13.42 -32.03
N TYR A 122 -0.34 -14.71 -31.73
CA TYR A 122 0.49 -15.61 -32.54
C TYR A 122 -0.15 -15.99 -33.87
N THR A 123 -1.46 -16.25 -33.94
CA THR A 123 -2.16 -16.50 -35.19
C THR A 123 -2.13 -15.29 -36.11
N GLY A 124 -2.28 -14.08 -35.54
CA GLY A 124 -2.14 -12.84 -36.29
C GLY A 124 -0.71 -12.65 -36.82
N THR A 125 0.31 -12.98 -36.02
CA THR A 125 1.72 -12.90 -36.45
C THR A 125 2.03 -13.85 -37.59
N ILE A 126 1.51 -15.09 -37.53
CA ILE A 126 1.70 -16.10 -38.60
C ILE A 126 0.98 -15.70 -39.89
N ALA A 127 -0.25 -15.19 -39.77
CA ALA A 127 -1.05 -14.76 -40.93
C ALA A 127 -0.49 -13.50 -41.63
N GLY A 128 0.19 -12.63 -40.83
CA GLY A 128 0.79 -11.40 -41.37
C GLY A 128 -0.22 -10.37 -41.87
N GLY A 129 0.25 -9.42 -42.66
CA GLY A 129 -0.57 -8.42 -43.33
C GLY A 129 -1.48 -7.61 -42.39
N LEU A 130 -2.64 -7.23 -42.87
CA LEU A 130 -3.61 -6.42 -42.12
C LEU A 130 -4.11 -7.14 -40.86
N PHE A 131 -4.34 -8.45 -40.93
CA PHE A 131 -4.81 -9.24 -39.80
C PHE A 131 -3.77 -9.26 -38.67
N GLY A 132 -2.50 -9.42 -38.98
CA GLY A 132 -1.40 -9.36 -38.01
C GLY A 132 -1.28 -7.97 -37.36
N PHE A 133 -1.51 -6.90 -38.10
CA PHE A 133 -1.52 -5.55 -37.57
C PHE A 133 -2.70 -5.32 -36.62
N ILE A 134 -3.93 -5.71 -37.04
CA ILE A 134 -5.14 -5.56 -36.21
C ILE A 134 -5.03 -6.39 -34.94
N SER A 135 -4.57 -7.65 -35.01
CA SER A 135 -4.44 -8.53 -33.83
C SER A 135 -3.50 -7.93 -32.77
N ARG A 136 -2.37 -7.34 -33.17
CA ARG A 136 -1.44 -6.65 -32.26
C ARG A 136 -2.11 -5.46 -31.58
N ILE A 137 -2.83 -4.63 -32.32
CA ILE A 137 -3.57 -3.48 -31.75
C ILE A 137 -4.60 -3.97 -30.71
N VAL A 138 -5.42 -4.94 -31.07
CA VAL A 138 -6.48 -5.47 -30.20
C VAL A 138 -5.89 -6.03 -28.90
N VAL A 139 -4.82 -6.81 -28.99
CA VAL A 139 -4.15 -7.39 -27.81
C VAL A 139 -3.50 -6.31 -26.95
N THR A 140 -2.84 -5.33 -27.54
CA THR A 140 -2.25 -4.19 -26.80
C THR A 140 -3.32 -3.37 -26.09
N MET A 141 -4.45 -3.10 -26.75
CA MET A 141 -5.57 -2.39 -26.12
C MET A 141 -6.22 -3.21 -25.00
N ALA A 142 -6.34 -4.54 -25.17
CA ALA A 142 -6.82 -5.42 -24.12
C ALA A 142 -5.88 -5.42 -22.89
N LEU A 143 -4.57 -5.43 -23.12
CA LEU A 143 -3.56 -5.32 -22.07
C LEU A 143 -3.67 -3.96 -21.35
N PHE A 144 -3.78 -2.86 -22.08
CA PHE A 144 -3.97 -1.52 -21.51
C PHE A 144 -5.20 -1.47 -20.59
N VAL A 145 -6.35 -1.98 -21.07
CA VAL A 145 -7.58 -2.06 -20.27
C VAL A 145 -7.38 -2.94 -19.03
N ALA A 146 -6.71 -4.08 -19.18
CA ALA A 146 -6.42 -4.99 -18.05
C ALA A 146 -5.59 -4.32 -16.96
N ILE A 147 -4.52 -3.60 -17.31
CA ILE A 147 -3.67 -2.86 -16.37
C ILE A 147 -4.47 -1.72 -15.73
N TYR A 148 -5.26 -0.99 -16.49
CA TYR A 148 -6.12 0.09 -15.97
C TYR A 148 -7.14 -0.44 -14.95
N LEU A 149 -7.84 -1.52 -15.29
CA LEU A 149 -8.79 -2.17 -14.38
C LEU A 149 -8.10 -2.76 -13.13
N PHE A 150 -6.89 -3.29 -13.26
CA PHE A 150 -6.07 -3.68 -12.12
C PHE A 150 -5.85 -2.49 -11.17
N GLY A 151 -5.46 -1.34 -11.70
CA GLY A 151 -5.26 -0.12 -10.92
C GLY A 151 -6.52 0.31 -10.17
N LEU A 152 -7.66 0.40 -10.86
CA LEU A 152 -8.94 0.78 -10.25
C LEU A 152 -9.34 -0.17 -9.10
N ARG A 153 -9.21 -1.49 -9.33
CA ARG A 153 -9.51 -2.51 -8.32
C ARG A 153 -8.57 -2.42 -7.13
N PHE A 154 -7.26 -2.32 -7.39
CA PHE A 154 -6.25 -2.21 -6.34
C PHE A 154 -6.54 -1.01 -5.43
N TYR A 155 -6.73 0.19 -5.98
CA TYR A 155 -6.99 1.39 -5.17
C TYR A 155 -8.33 1.34 -4.43
N SER A 156 -9.36 0.71 -5.01
CA SER A 156 -10.63 0.51 -4.32
C SER A 156 -10.45 -0.38 -3.06
N TYR A 157 -9.74 -1.51 -3.20
CA TYR A 157 -9.47 -2.40 -2.07
C TYR A 157 -8.48 -1.80 -1.07
N TYR A 158 -7.47 -1.08 -1.55
CA TYR A 158 -6.49 -0.40 -0.71
C TYR A 158 -7.14 0.63 0.22
N ARG A 159 -8.05 1.46 -0.30
CA ARG A 159 -8.83 2.41 0.53
C ARG A 159 -9.66 1.70 1.60
N ARG A 160 -10.31 0.59 1.25
CA ARG A 160 -11.06 -0.23 2.21
C ARG A 160 -10.16 -0.84 3.28
N ALA A 161 -8.97 -1.29 2.92
CA ALA A 161 -7.99 -1.80 3.86
C ALA A 161 -7.50 -0.72 4.83
N GLN A 162 -7.24 0.50 4.35
CA GLN A 162 -6.91 1.65 5.21
C GLN A 162 -8.02 1.93 6.22
N GLN A 163 -9.28 1.98 5.79
CA GLN A 163 -10.42 2.18 6.69
C GLN A 163 -10.54 1.08 7.76
N LYS A 164 -10.27 -0.19 7.39
CA LYS A 164 -10.26 -1.29 8.37
C LYS A 164 -9.15 -1.11 9.42
N ILE A 165 -7.95 -0.68 9.00
CA ILE A 165 -6.82 -0.42 9.90
C ILE A 165 -7.17 0.72 10.87
N ASP A 166 -7.72 1.83 10.38
CA ASP A 166 -8.13 2.97 11.19
C ASP A 166 -9.23 2.62 12.20
N ASN A 167 -10.09 1.66 11.84
CA ASN A 167 -11.14 1.18 12.74
C ASN A 167 -10.65 0.15 13.77
N PHE A 168 -9.44 -0.39 13.61
CA PHE A 168 -8.92 -1.41 14.50
C PHE A 168 -7.86 -0.88 15.47
N TYR A 169 -6.97 0.00 15.01
CA TYR A 169 -5.87 0.55 15.80
C TYR A 169 -6.11 2.01 16.15
N ALA A 170 -5.66 2.40 17.34
CA ALA A 170 -5.68 3.78 17.80
C ALA A 170 -4.52 4.63 17.27
N ASP A 171 -3.44 3.97 16.85
CA ASP A 171 -2.24 4.61 16.32
C ASP A 171 -2.24 4.57 14.78
N ASP A 172 -1.50 5.47 14.14
CA ASP A 172 -1.43 5.56 12.67
C ASP A 172 -0.59 4.43 12.06
N PHE A 173 -1.24 3.29 11.84
CA PHE A 173 -0.67 2.15 11.12
C PHE A 173 -0.86 2.21 9.59
N ARG A 174 -1.40 3.31 9.03
CA ARG A 174 -1.53 3.47 7.57
C ARG A 174 -0.19 3.37 6.87
N GLN A 175 0.89 3.81 7.52
CA GLN A 175 2.25 3.71 6.98
C GLN A 175 2.67 2.27 6.73
N SER A 176 2.14 1.30 7.51
CA SER A 176 2.45 -0.12 7.36
C SER A 176 2.00 -0.71 6.02
N ILE A 177 0.99 -0.14 5.36
CA ILE A 177 0.54 -0.56 4.03
C ILE A 177 0.85 0.47 2.93
N ALA A 178 1.40 1.64 3.28
CA ALA A 178 1.70 2.72 2.31
C ALA A 178 2.71 2.28 1.23
N TRP A 179 3.62 1.36 1.57
CA TRP A 179 4.56 0.79 0.62
C TRP A 179 3.87 0.09 -0.55
N LEU A 180 2.69 -0.54 -0.33
CA LEU A 180 1.90 -1.18 -1.39
C LEU A 180 1.52 -0.18 -2.48
N SER A 181 0.96 0.98 -2.10
CA SER A 181 0.60 1.99 -3.10
C SER A 181 1.84 2.60 -3.77
N ARG A 182 2.94 2.81 -3.01
CA ARG A 182 4.20 3.33 -3.57
C ARG A 182 4.86 2.36 -4.55
N SER A 183 4.69 1.05 -4.38
CA SER A 183 5.20 0.03 -5.31
C SER A 183 4.29 -0.15 -6.52
N VAL A 184 2.97 -0.19 -6.30
CA VAL A 184 1.99 -0.48 -7.36
C VAL A 184 1.78 0.71 -8.29
N THR A 185 1.83 1.96 -7.79
CA THR A 185 1.63 3.17 -8.62
C THR A 185 2.63 3.25 -9.78
N PRO A 186 3.96 3.19 -9.56
CA PRO A 186 4.93 3.19 -10.66
C PRO A 186 4.72 2.01 -11.60
N THR A 187 4.44 0.82 -11.05
CA THR A 187 4.22 -0.39 -11.86
C THR A 187 3.03 -0.24 -12.81
N ILE A 188 1.90 0.34 -12.36
CA ILE A 188 0.74 0.61 -13.21
C ILE A 188 1.08 1.67 -14.26
N THR A 189 1.67 2.81 -13.87
CA THR A 189 1.97 3.90 -14.80
C THR A 189 2.97 3.47 -15.87
N LEU A 190 4.03 2.76 -15.49
CA LEU A 190 5.01 2.22 -16.43
C LEU A 190 4.41 1.10 -17.30
N GLY A 191 3.55 0.25 -16.75
CA GLY A 191 2.83 -0.77 -17.52
C GLY A 191 1.90 -0.17 -18.57
N LEU A 192 1.16 0.90 -18.25
CA LEU A 192 0.33 1.61 -19.21
C LEU A 192 1.17 2.29 -20.30
N THR A 193 2.30 2.91 -19.96
CA THR A 193 3.19 3.54 -20.94
C THR A 193 3.94 2.50 -21.79
N SER A 194 4.16 1.28 -21.29
CA SER A 194 4.75 0.17 -22.07
C SER A 194 3.91 -0.19 -23.30
N CYS A 195 2.59 0.00 -23.26
CA CYS A 195 1.73 -0.20 -24.43
C CYS A 195 2.05 0.75 -25.59
N PHE A 196 2.72 1.86 -25.32
CA PHE A 196 3.08 2.87 -26.34
C PHE A 196 4.55 2.84 -26.73
N THR A 197 5.37 1.95 -26.17
CA THR A 197 6.80 1.84 -26.49
C THR A 197 7.10 1.64 -27.98
N PRO A 198 6.27 0.98 -28.84
CA PRO A 198 6.54 0.91 -30.27
C PRO A 198 6.54 2.27 -30.99
N PHE A 199 5.96 3.30 -30.37
CA PHE A 199 5.92 4.67 -30.91
C PHE A 199 7.02 5.57 -30.32
N PHE A 200 7.80 5.09 -29.38
CA PHE A 200 8.85 5.87 -28.72
C PHE A 200 10.14 5.90 -29.57
N PRO A 201 10.83 7.04 -29.64
CA PRO A 201 12.17 7.08 -30.18
C PRO A 201 13.13 6.26 -29.28
N HIS A 202 14.19 5.70 -29.84
CA HIS A 202 15.10 4.78 -29.15
C HIS A 202 15.64 5.29 -27.81
N TRP A 203 15.95 6.60 -27.72
CA TRP A 203 16.41 7.19 -26.46
C TRP A 203 15.33 7.16 -25.36
N LEU A 204 14.06 7.35 -25.73
CA LEU A 204 12.93 7.31 -24.80
C LEU A 204 12.62 5.89 -24.33
N VAL A 205 12.78 4.90 -25.21
CA VAL A 205 12.70 3.48 -24.84
C VAL A 205 13.76 3.13 -23.78
N GLY A 206 15.00 3.61 -23.94
CA GLY A 206 16.06 3.42 -22.95
C GLY A 206 15.73 4.02 -21.57
N ILE A 207 15.22 5.24 -21.55
CA ILE A 207 14.76 5.89 -20.30
C ILE A 207 13.61 5.08 -19.68
N HIS A 208 12.60 4.69 -20.47
CA HIS A 208 11.47 3.92 -19.99
C HIS A 208 11.90 2.57 -19.37
N LYS A 209 12.80 1.81 -20.03
CA LYS A 209 13.36 0.57 -19.50
C LYS A 209 14.12 0.78 -18.19
N THR A 210 14.93 1.82 -18.11
CA THR A 210 15.65 2.19 -16.87
C THR A 210 14.66 2.47 -15.72
N LEU A 211 13.58 3.19 -15.98
CA LEU A 211 12.53 3.46 -14.98
C LEU A 211 11.80 2.17 -14.56
N CYS A 212 11.50 1.26 -15.49
CA CYS A 212 10.94 -0.06 -15.19
C CYS A 212 11.87 -0.87 -14.28
N PHE A 213 13.17 -0.87 -14.58
CA PHE A 213 14.18 -1.56 -13.78
C PHE A 213 14.29 -0.98 -12.36
N LEU A 214 14.34 0.35 -12.21
CA LEU A 214 14.34 1.01 -10.89
C LEU A 214 13.04 0.72 -10.11
N SER A 215 11.90 0.67 -10.79
CA SER A 215 10.62 0.28 -10.19
C SER A 215 10.65 -1.17 -9.70
N ALA A 216 11.26 -2.09 -10.45
CA ALA A 216 11.41 -3.50 -10.06
C ALA A 216 12.32 -3.65 -8.82
N ILE A 217 13.42 -2.91 -8.75
CA ILE A 217 14.31 -2.86 -7.57
C ILE A 217 13.52 -2.35 -6.35
N TYR A 218 12.81 -1.24 -6.49
CA TYR A 218 12.00 -0.68 -5.41
C TYR A 218 10.92 -1.66 -4.94
N MET A 219 10.26 -2.34 -5.88
CA MET A 219 9.24 -3.35 -5.60
C MET A 219 9.80 -4.51 -4.79
N PHE A 220 10.98 -5.04 -5.19
CA PHE A 220 11.66 -6.13 -4.48
C PHE A 220 12.05 -5.71 -3.04
N LEU A 221 12.74 -4.58 -2.88
CA LEU A 221 13.18 -4.09 -1.57
C LEU A 221 12.00 -3.79 -0.65
N SER A 222 10.94 -3.17 -1.17
CA SER A 222 9.73 -2.85 -0.42
C SER A 222 8.99 -4.10 0.02
N PHE A 223 8.94 -5.14 -0.83
CA PHE A 223 8.29 -6.41 -0.50
C PHE A 223 9.03 -7.14 0.61
N ILE A 224 10.37 -7.19 0.56
CA ILE A 224 11.20 -7.79 1.63
C ILE A 224 11.04 -7.02 2.95
N ASN A 225 11.13 -5.69 2.89
CA ASN A 225 10.99 -4.86 4.09
C ASN A 225 9.62 -5.01 4.75
N TYR A 226 8.57 -5.18 3.95
CA TYR A 226 7.23 -5.47 4.47
C TYR A 226 7.16 -6.79 5.24
N MET A 227 7.93 -7.81 4.87
CA MET A 227 7.98 -9.10 5.57
C MET A 227 8.30 -8.93 7.06
N LEU A 228 9.08 -7.94 7.41
CA LEU A 228 9.49 -7.66 8.80
C LEU A 228 8.35 -7.04 9.63
N ASN A 229 7.30 -6.50 9.01
CA ASN A 229 6.22 -5.75 9.65
C ASN A 229 4.82 -6.38 9.46
N THR A 230 4.74 -7.64 8.99
CA THR A 230 3.47 -8.27 8.56
C THR A 230 2.50 -8.66 9.68
N ASP A 231 2.95 -8.85 10.92
CA ASP A 231 2.13 -9.38 12.01
C ASP A 231 0.84 -8.57 12.26
N PHE A 232 0.93 -7.25 12.23
CA PHE A 232 -0.21 -6.37 12.51
C PHE A 232 -1.21 -6.30 11.36
N VAL A 233 -0.74 -6.24 10.13
CA VAL A 233 -1.58 -6.01 8.94
C VAL A 233 -2.41 -7.25 8.58
N ALA A 234 -1.81 -8.43 8.65
CA ALA A 234 -2.48 -9.71 8.33
C ALA A 234 -3.68 -9.99 9.26
N LEU A 235 -3.55 -9.66 10.55
CA LEU A 235 -4.63 -9.83 11.52
C LEU A 235 -5.81 -8.88 11.25
N THR A 236 -5.54 -7.64 10.83
CA THR A 236 -6.56 -6.60 10.65
C THR A 236 -7.31 -6.73 9.32
N ILE A 237 -6.60 -6.98 8.21
CA ILE A 237 -7.21 -7.05 6.88
C ILE A 237 -8.10 -8.29 6.73
N GLY A 238 -7.74 -9.40 7.39
CA GLY A 238 -8.53 -10.64 7.40
C GLY A 238 -9.82 -10.59 8.21
N LEU A 239 -10.07 -9.52 8.98
CA LEU A 239 -11.27 -9.42 9.80
C LEU A 239 -12.53 -9.16 8.96
N PRO A 240 -13.68 -9.81 9.28
CA PRO A 240 -14.95 -9.57 8.61
C PRO A 240 -15.38 -8.10 8.73
N GLN A 241 -15.98 -7.58 7.66
CA GLN A 241 -16.60 -6.24 7.71
C GLN A 241 -17.90 -6.32 8.51
N GLU A 242 -18.05 -5.45 9.51
CA GLU A 242 -19.18 -5.46 10.43
C GLU A 242 -20.34 -4.63 9.87
N ASN A 243 -21.40 -5.31 9.44
CA ASN A 243 -22.66 -4.70 8.99
C ASN A 243 -23.76 -5.10 9.97
N GLY A 244 -24.03 -4.27 10.98
CA GLY A 244 -25.10 -4.51 11.95
C GLY A 244 -25.73 -3.20 12.43
N ARG A 245 -26.92 -3.31 13.06
CA ARG A 245 -27.57 -2.19 13.75
C ARG A 245 -27.58 -2.48 15.25
N LEU A 246 -27.20 -1.49 16.06
CA LEU A 246 -27.31 -1.56 17.50
C LEU A 246 -28.74 -1.20 17.93
N ASN A 247 -29.26 -1.87 18.96
CA ASN A 247 -30.51 -1.45 19.59
C ASN A 247 -30.30 -0.22 20.49
N ARG A 248 -31.36 0.53 20.78
CA ARG A 248 -31.30 1.79 21.53
C ARG A 248 -30.68 1.60 22.93
N SER A 249 -30.96 0.49 23.60
CA SER A 249 -30.42 0.23 24.94
C SER A 249 -28.92 0.01 24.93
N THR A 250 -28.39 -0.72 23.93
CA THR A 250 -26.95 -0.93 23.72
C THR A 250 -26.22 0.38 23.43
N ILE A 251 -26.83 1.26 22.62
CA ILE A 251 -26.24 2.58 22.30
C ILE A 251 -26.11 3.41 23.59
N LEU A 252 -27.17 3.51 24.41
CA LEU A 252 -27.13 4.26 25.66
C LEU A 252 -26.13 3.69 26.66
N GLN A 253 -25.98 2.35 26.72
CA GLN A 253 -24.98 1.71 27.57
C GLN A 253 -23.57 2.04 27.10
N LEU A 254 -23.29 1.91 25.77
CA LEU A 254 -21.99 2.24 25.20
C LEU A 254 -21.66 3.72 25.39
N GLN A 255 -22.61 4.63 25.20
CA GLN A 255 -22.42 6.05 25.42
C GLN A 255 -21.98 6.38 26.86
N ARG A 256 -22.61 5.77 27.86
CA ARG A 256 -22.24 5.95 29.28
C ARG A 256 -20.86 5.35 29.58
N ARG A 257 -20.59 4.14 29.07
CA ARG A 257 -19.33 3.42 29.33
C ARG A 257 -18.16 4.11 28.66
N THR A 258 -18.29 4.52 27.38
CA THR A 258 -17.23 5.22 26.65
C THR A 258 -16.92 6.57 27.27
N LYS A 259 -17.94 7.33 27.70
CA LYS A 259 -17.74 8.62 28.39
C LYS A 259 -16.91 8.47 29.68
N ARG A 260 -17.22 7.48 30.51
CA ARG A 260 -16.44 7.21 31.73
C ARG A 260 -15.02 6.72 31.40
N TRP A 261 -14.89 5.85 30.41
CA TRP A 261 -13.61 5.27 30.03
C TRP A 261 -12.65 6.32 29.47
N GLN A 262 -13.12 7.31 28.72
CA GLN A 262 -12.31 8.41 28.19
C GLN A 262 -11.59 9.24 29.27
N GLU A 263 -12.11 9.24 30.47
CA GLU A 263 -11.55 9.95 31.63
C GLU A 263 -10.51 9.12 32.40
N THR A 264 -10.30 7.86 32.00
CA THR A 264 -9.32 6.96 32.62
C THR A 264 -7.94 7.03 31.94
N PRO A 265 -6.84 6.75 32.67
CA PRO A 265 -5.50 6.67 32.08
C PRO A 265 -5.38 5.59 31.00
N ALA A 266 -6.28 4.61 30.97
CA ALA A 266 -6.29 3.55 29.98
C ALA A 266 -6.36 4.07 28.53
N ALA A 267 -7.03 5.22 28.30
CA ALA A 267 -7.11 5.85 26.99
C ALA A 267 -5.75 6.36 26.46
N LEU A 268 -4.77 6.56 27.34
CA LEU A 268 -3.42 7.03 27.01
C LEU A 268 -2.42 5.86 26.80
N THR A 269 -2.87 4.61 26.92
CA THR A 269 -2.04 3.43 26.67
C THR A 269 -1.62 3.38 25.19
N LYS A 270 -0.31 3.26 24.93
CA LYS A 270 0.22 3.12 23.56
C LYS A 270 -0.22 1.80 22.94
N ASN A 271 -0.33 1.78 21.62
CA ASN A 271 -0.69 0.60 20.81
C ASN A 271 -2.02 -0.07 21.22
N ILE A 272 -2.92 0.67 21.89
CA ILE A 272 -4.21 0.13 22.31
C ILE A 272 -5.07 -0.23 21.09
N THR A 273 -5.71 -1.40 21.15
CA THR A 273 -6.60 -1.87 20.10
C THR A 273 -8.08 -1.76 20.49
N ILE A 274 -8.96 -1.78 19.49
CA ILE A 274 -10.40 -1.82 19.72
C ILE A 274 -10.83 -3.05 20.52
N ASN A 275 -10.09 -4.18 20.40
CA ASN A 275 -10.34 -5.37 21.22
C ASN A 275 -10.03 -5.15 22.69
N ASP A 276 -8.97 -4.41 23.01
CA ASP A 276 -8.59 -4.11 24.38
C ASP A 276 -9.63 -3.19 25.02
N VAL A 277 -10.02 -2.15 24.29
CA VAL A 277 -11.05 -1.20 24.77
C VAL A 277 -12.42 -1.87 24.88
N SER A 278 -12.82 -2.70 23.93
CA SER A 278 -14.11 -3.40 24.01
C SER A 278 -14.20 -4.31 25.22
N ARG A 279 -13.12 -5.03 25.56
CA ARG A 279 -13.03 -5.84 26.79
C ARG A 279 -13.16 -4.98 28.05
N GLN A 280 -12.45 -3.84 28.11
CA GLN A 280 -12.52 -2.91 29.25
C GLN A 280 -13.91 -2.28 29.39
N LEU A 281 -14.60 -2.04 28.28
CA LEU A 281 -15.98 -1.55 28.27
C LEU A 281 -17.04 -2.64 28.55
N GLY A 282 -16.65 -3.91 28.70
CA GLY A 282 -17.58 -5.02 28.86
C GLY A 282 -18.51 -5.22 27.66
N THR A 283 -17.95 -5.08 26.45
CA THR A 283 -18.62 -5.28 25.17
C THR A 283 -17.74 -6.08 24.21
N ASN A 284 -18.18 -6.27 22.99
CA ASN A 284 -17.34 -6.86 21.94
C ASN A 284 -16.92 -5.80 20.91
N ARG A 285 -15.92 -6.17 20.09
CA ARG A 285 -15.37 -5.33 19.05
C ARG A 285 -16.44 -4.82 18.07
N THR A 286 -17.35 -5.72 17.65
CA THR A 286 -18.42 -5.42 16.70
C THR A 286 -19.31 -4.29 17.20
N TYR A 287 -19.75 -4.37 18.46
CA TYR A 287 -20.63 -3.35 19.02
C TYR A 287 -19.93 -2.02 19.22
N LEU A 288 -18.67 -2.05 19.65
CA LEU A 288 -17.88 -0.81 19.78
C LEU A 288 -17.61 -0.16 18.43
N SER A 289 -17.21 -0.94 17.42
CA SER A 289 -16.97 -0.44 16.06
C SER A 289 -18.25 0.17 15.44
N LEU A 290 -19.37 -0.53 15.55
CA LEU A 290 -20.66 -0.02 15.08
C LEU A 290 -21.08 1.27 15.81
N TYR A 291 -20.86 1.34 17.12
CA TYR A 291 -21.15 2.53 17.90
C TYR A 291 -20.29 3.73 17.43
N LEU A 292 -18.98 3.55 17.28
CA LEU A 292 -18.08 4.61 16.83
C LEU A 292 -18.43 5.07 15.40
N ASN A 293 -18.60 4.13 14.46
CA ASN A 293 -18.80 4.46 13.06
C ASN A 293 -20.22 4.97 12.76
N ALA A 294 -21.25 4.30 13.27
CA ALA A 294 -22.65 4.62 12.92
C ALA A 294 -23.28 5.71 13.78
N TYR A 295 -22.82 5.90 15.03
CA TYR A 295 -23.43 6.86 15.96
C TYR A 295 -22.54 8.04 16.30
N LEU A 296 -21.22 7.86 16.39
CA LEU A 296 -20.29 8.96 16.59
C LEU A 296 -19.67 9.47 15.29
N ASN A 297 -19.90 8.77 14.16
CA ASN A 297 -19.34 9.07 12.84
C ASN A 297 -17.81 9.28 12.87
N THR A 298 -17.12 8.42 13.63
CA THR A 298 -15.67 8.50 13.83
C THR A 298 -15.04 7.12 13.76
N SER A 299 -13.77 7.04 13.33
CA SER A 299 -13.00 5.81 13.41
C SER A 299 -12.46 5.58 14.83
N PHE A 300 -12.05 4.36 15.16
CA PHE A 300 -11.42 4.07 16.45
C PHE A 300 -10.13 4.87 16.64
N MET A 301 -9.30 4.99 15.61
CA MET A 301 -8.08 5.80 15.63
C MET A 301 -8.38 7.27 15.93
N GLU A 302 -9.37 7.83 15.24
CA GLU A 302 -9.75 9.23 15.40
C GLU A 302 -10.34 9.50 16.78
N TRP A 303 -11.16 8.58 17.28
CA TRP A 303 -11.75 8.68 18.61
C TRP A 303 -10.69 8.67 19.72
N ILE A 304 -9.73 7.73 19.70
CA ILE A 304 -8.61 7.70 20.65
C ILE A 304 -7.69 8.92 20.48
N GLY A 305 -7.41 9.29 19.24
CA GLY A 305 -6.60 10.46 18.91
C GLY A 305 -7.17 11.76 19.48
N SER A 306 -8.49 11.94 19.43
CA SER A 306 -9.19 13.11 20.01
C SER A 306 -9.05 13.17 21.54
N ILE A 307 -9.10 12.02 22.22
CA ILE A 307 -8.89 11.92 23.67
C ILE A 307 -7.45 12.31 24.03
N ARG A 308 -6.49 11.73 23.33
CA ARG A 308 -5.05 12.02 23.51
C ARG A 308 -4.72 13.48 23.22
N LEU A 309 -5.33 14.05 22.17
CA LEU A 309 -5.17 15.47 21.82
C LEU A 309 -5.67 16.39 22.92
N LYS A 310 -6.85 16.09 23.48
CA LYS A 310 -7.40 16.84 24.63
C LYS A 310 -6.45 16.79 25.83
N HIS A 311 -5.90 15.63 26.15
CA HIS A 311 -4.92 15.46 27.22
C HIS A 311 -3.63 16.22 26.94
N ALA A 312 -3.09 16.14 25.72
CA ALA A 312 -1.91 16.88 25.28
C ALA A 312 -2.09 18.39 25.40
N LYS A 313 -3.27 18.92 25.07
CA LYS A 313 -3.59 20.35 25.24
C LYS A 313 -3.58 20.78 26.71
N MET A 314 -4.08 19.93 27.62
CA MET A 314 -4.01 20.20 29.04
C MET A 314 -2.55 20.25 29.54
N LEU A 315 -1.72 19.30 29.11
CA LEU A 315 -0.30 19.28 29.44
C LEU A 315 0.46 20.49 28.88
N LEU A 316 0.15 20.90 27.64
CA LEU A 316 0.74 22.08 27.00
C LEU A 316 0.36 23.39 27.71
N ALA A 317 -0.85 23.47 28.26
CA ALA A 317 -1.36 24.63 28.98
C ALA A 317 -0.86 24.74 30.41
N SER A 318 -0.51 23.61 31.05
CA SER A 318 -0.08 23.56 32.47
C SER A 318 1.36 24.06 32.72
N ASN A 319 1.97 24.76 31.78
CA ASN A 319 3.31 25.37 31.87
C ASN A 319 4.44 24.37 32.20
N THR A 320 4.27 23.11 31.90
CA THR A 320 5.28 22.08 32.12
C THR A 320 6.45 22.27 31.17
N GLN A 321 7.68 22.13 31.67
CA GLN A 321 8.91 22.16 30.88
C GLN A 321 9.17 20.88 30.09
N MET A 322 8.12 20.06 29.86
CA MET A 322 8.23 18.84 29.08
C MET A 322 8.71 19.13 27.65
N ASN A 323 9.69 18.36 27.20
CA ASN A 323 10.05 18.35 25.80
C ASN A 323 8.98 17.64 24.96
N MET A 324 9.09 17.70 23.62
CA MET A 324 8.06 17.13 22.73
C MET A 324 7.96 15.60 22.78
N GLU A 325 9.05 14.91 23.11
CA GLU A 325 9.05 13.45 23.29
C GLU A 325 8.32 13.05 24.58
N GLN A 326 8.66 13.69 25.69
CA GLN A 326 8.00 13.48 26.98
C GLN A 326 6.49 13.78 26.90
N LEU A 327 6.14 14.83 26.18
CA LEU A 327 4.74 15.24 26.02
C LEU A 327 3.97 14.24 25.13
N ALA A 328 4.56 13.77 24.04
CA ALA A 328 3.98 12.73 23.20
C ALA A 328 3.79 11.44 24.01
N ASP A 329 4.78 11.08 24.81
CA ASP A 329 4.74 9.91 25.70
C ASP A 329 3.62 10.01 26.72
N ALA A 330 3.57 11.11 27.48
CA ALA A 330 2.54 11.37 28.48
C ALA A 330 1.13 11.45 27.89
N ALA A 331 0.98 11.91 26.65
CA ALA A 331 -0.29 11.95 25.94
C ALA A 331 -0.65 10.61 25.26
N GLY A 332 0.21 9.59 25.35
CA GLY A 332 -0.06 8.25 24.82
C GLY A 332 0.23 8.07 23.32
N PHE A 333 0.94 9.01 22.69
CA PHE A 333 1.37 8.84 21.29
C PHE A 333 2.61 7.96 21.20
N THR A 334 2.73 7.23 20.09
CA THR A 334 3.87 6.32 19.86
C THR A 334 5.18 7.03 19.61
N SER A 335 5.14 8.27 19.07
CA SER A 335 6.33 9.10 18.83
C SER A 335 5.98 10.60 18.81
N ALA A 336 7.00 11.44 19.02
CA ALA A 336 6.88 12.88 18.88
C ALA A 336 6.47 13.33 17.46
N SER A 337 6.88 12.57 16.45
CA SER A 337 6.49 12.83 15.05
C SER A 337 5.00 12.57 14.83
N ALA A 338 4.48 11.41 15.27
CA ALA A 338 3.07 11.06 15.18
C ALA A 338 2.20 12.08 15.93
N PHE A 339 2.61 12.45 17.15
CA PHE A 339 1.97 13.50 17.94
C PHE A 339 1.92 14.84 17.19
N SER A 340 3.06 15.32 16.70
CA SER A 340 3.15 16.63 16.02
C SER A 340 2.31 16.67 14.75
N HIS A 341 2.29 15.58 13.99
CA HIS A 341 1.49 15.46 12.78
C HIS A 341 -0.01 15.48 13.10
N TYR A 342 -0.44 14.65 14.06
CA TYR A 342 -1.84 14.57 14.47
C TYR A 342 -2.32 15.93 15.05
N PHE A 343 -1.53 16.52 15.93
CA PHE A 343 -1.82 17.81 16.54
C PHE A 343 -2.00 18.92 15.49
N LYS A 344 -1.04 19.02 14.54
CA LYS A 344 -1.10 20.03 13.47
C LYS A 344 -2.30 19.82 12.54
N ALA A 345 -2.65 18.58 12.25
CA ALA A 345 -3.80 18.26 11.39
C ALA A 345 -5.14 18.73 12.01
N HIS A 346 -5.27 18.71 13.36
CA HIS A 346 -6.52 19.04 14.05
C HIS A 346 -6.57 20.47 14.58
N GLU A 347 -5.43 21.04 14.98
CA GLU A 347 -5.38 22.39 15.57
C GLU A 347 -4.84 23.45 14.56
N GLY A 348 -4.40 23.05 13.37
CA GLY A 348 -3.83 23.94 12.36
C GLY A 348 -2.41 24.45 12.69
N LEU A 349 -1.96 24.28 13.93
CA LEU A 349 -0.66 24.75 14.44
C LEU A 349 0.17 23.59 14.97
N SER A 350 1.50 23.73 14.93
CA SER A 350 2.36 22.77 15.62
C SER A 350 2.22 22.89 17.15
N PRO A 351 2.48 21.81 17.92
CA PRO A 351 2.42 21.84 19.39
C PRO A 351 3.27 22.96 20.00
N LYS A 352 4.45 23.24 19.41
CA LYS A 352 5.33 24.34 19.87
C LYS A 352 4.72 25.72 19.63
N GLN A 353 4.09 25.92 18.46
CA GLN A 353 3.40 27.19 18.13
C GLN A 353 2.19 27.39 19.04
N TRP A 354 1.39 26.33 19.25
CA TRP A 354 0.22 26.35 20.10
C TRP A 354 0.60 26.66 21.57
N ARG A 355 1.67 26.06 22.11
CA ARG A 355 2.20 26.35 23.45
C ARG A 355 2.57 27.84 23.59
N ARG A 356 3.29 28.40 22.62
CA ARG A 356 3.66 29.84 22.63
C ARG A 356 2.42 30.74 22.66
N GLN A 357 1.44 30.48 21.79
CA GLN A 357 0.23 31.31 21.74
C GLN A 357 -0.55 31.31 23.06
N ASN A 358 -0.64 30.15 23.75
CA ASN A 358 -1.36 30.07 25.02
C ASN A 358 -0.58 30.69 26.18
N GLN A 359 0.74 30.64 26.17
CA GLN A 359 1.55 31.35 27.17
C GLN A 359 1.38 32.86 27.06
N TYR A 360 1.32 33.43 25.86
CA TYR A 360 1.03 34.85 25.67
C TYR A 360 -0.38 35.25 26.12
N LYS A 361 -1.36 34.40 25.94
CA LYS A 361 -2.75 34.67 26.41
C LYS A 361 -2.86 34.68 27.95
N THR A 362 -2.11 33.83 28.62
CA THR A 362 -2.13 33.75 30.10
C THR A 362 -1.37 34.90 30.76
N SER A 363 -0.23 35.32 30.19
CA SER A 363 0.54 36.46 30.69
C SER A 363 -0.14 37.81 30.41
N GLY A 364 -0.88 37.95 29.31
CA GLY A 364 -1.67 39.15 29.02
C GLY A 364 -2.91 39.34 29.89
N GLN A 365 -3.46 38.26 30.45
CA GLN A 365 -4.61 38.35 31.40
C GLN A 365 -4.19 38.69 32.84
N THR A 366 -2.94 38.42 33.23
CA THR A 366 -2.40 38.82 34.53
C THR A 366 -1.99 40.27 34.59
N SER A 367 -1.55 40.86 33.47
CA SER A 367 -1.15 42.28 33.40
C SER A 367 -2.32 43.27 33.36
N GLY A 368 -3.54 42.80 33.01
CA GLY A 368 -4.74 43.64 32.95
C GLY A 368 -5.55 43.72 34.27
N LYS A 369 -5.11 43.05 35.36
CA LYS A 369 -5.76 43.07 36.64
C LYS A 369 -5.04 43.89 37.73
N GLU A 370 -3.84 44.44 37.42
CA GLU A 370 -3.08 45.29 38.34
C GLU A 370 -3.20 46.78 38.07
N GLU A 371 -3.99 47.23 37.08
CA GLU A 371 -4.19 48.67 36.79
C GLU A 371 -5.54 49.22 37.27
N THR A 372 -6.29 48.54 38.15
CA THR A 372 -7.50 49.08 38.76
C THR A 372 -7.49 48.80 40.27
N LEU A 373 -6.66 49.55 41.00
CA LEU A 373 -6.84 49.85 42.44
C LEU A 373 -6.33 51.28 42.73
#